data_5a32f2b9fb3fa94327f014d97b7f2390
#
_entry.id   5a32f2b9fb3fa94327f014d97b7f2390
#
_cell.length_a   1.000
_cell.length_b   1.000
_cell.length_c   1.000
_cell.angle_alpha   90.00
_cell.angle_beta   90.00
_cell.angle_gamma   90.00
#
_symmetry.space_group_name_H-M   'P 1'
#
loop_
_entity.id
_entity.type
_entity.pdbx_description
1 polymer ?
#
loop_
_entity_poly.entity_id
_entity_poly.type
_entity_poly.pdbx_seq_one_letter_code
_entity_poly.pdbx_strand_id
1 'polypeptide(L)'
;MNLHEYQAKKIFADYGLPVSKGFACANAQEAVDASHRIGGDKWVVKAQVHAGGRGKAGGVKLVSSKEEIEAFAKQWLGKRLVTYQTDKEGQPVYKILVEECTDIDKELYLGAVVDRGSRRIVFMASTEGGVEIEKVAHETPEKILRATIDPLVGPQPFQGREMAFRLGLSGDQIKQFTKIFLGLARMFVECDLSLLEINPLVITKAGDLHCLDAKLNIDGNALYRQPKLKEMHDPTQDDEREVHAANWDLNYVALDGNIGCMVNGAGLAMGTMDIVKLYGGEPANFLDVGGGATKERVSEAFKIILSDEKVKAVLVNIFGGIVRCDLIAEGIVGAVEEVGVKVPVVVRLEGNNAELGSKVLRDSGLNIIAASSLTEAAQAAVKAAGGAR
;
A
#
# COMPACT_ATOMS: atom_id res chain seq x y z
N MET A 1 2.12 2.68 -5.29
CA MET A 1 1.08 1.96 -6.07
C MET A 1 1.43 0.48 -6.10
N ASN A 2 0.55 -0.38 -5.58
CA ASN A 2 0.74 -1.83 -5.63
C ASN A 2 0.32 -2.40 -6.98
N LEU A 3 0.91 -3.53 -7.38
CA LEU A 3 0.52 -4.31 -8.54
C LEU A 3 -0.02 -5.68 -8.13
N HIS A 4 -0.96 -6.21 -8.91
CA HIS A 4 -1.33 -7.62 -8.80
C HIS A 4 -0.17 -8.53 -9.21
N GLU A 5 -0.14 -9.75 -8.68
CA GLU A 5 0.89 -10.75 -9.00
C GLU A 5 1.03 -11.00 -10.50
N TYR A 6 -0.08 -11.12 -11.25
CA TYR A 6 -0.03 -11.35 -12.70
C TYR A 6 0.60 -10.18 -13.47
N GLN A 7 0.42 -8.94 -12.99
CA GLN A 7 1.06 -7.75 -13.56
C GLN A 7 2.55 -7.73 -13.26
N ALA A 8 2.92 -8.00 -12.00
CA ALA A 8 4.30 -8.10 -11.58
C ALA A 8 5.07 -9.18 -12.35
N LYS A 9 4.48 -10.36 -12.53
CA LYS A 9 5.08 -11.45 -13.32
C LYS A 9 5.24 -11.10 -14.79
N LYS A 10 4.31 -10.33 -15.37
CA LYS A 10 4.48 -9.81 -16.73
C LYS A 10 5.71 -8.93 -16.85
N ILE A 11 5.92 -8.01 -15.89
CA ILE A 11 7.13 -7.17 -15.86
C ILE A 11 8.36 -8.05 -15.67
N PHE A 12 8.33 -9.04 -14.80
CA PHE A 12 9.45 -9.99 -14.63
C PHE A 12 9.82 -10.66 -15.96
N ALA A 13 8.82 -11.15 -16.71
CA ALA A 13 9.04 -11.75 -18.01
C ALA A 13 9.67 -10.78 -19.02
N ASP A 14 9.24 -9.51 -19.03
CA ASP A 14 9.79 -8.45 -19.88
C ASP A 14 11.29 -8.18 -19.58
N TYR A 15 11.71 -8.40 -18.33
CA TYR A 15 13.12 -8.34 -17.91
C TYR A 15 13.87 -9.67 -18.03
N GLY A 16 13.27 -10.70 -18.64
CA GLY A 16 13.86 -12.01 -18.88
C GLY A 16 14.07 -12.85 -17.63
N LEU A 17 13.25 -12.62 -16.58
CA LEU A 17 13.26 -13.40 -15.37
C LEU A 17 12.40 -14.68 -15.53
N PRO A 18 12.78 -15.79 -14.88
CA PRO A 18 12.06 -17.05 -15.00
C PRO A 18 10.75 -17.01 -14.19
N VAL A 19 9.62 -17.00 -14.87
CA VAL A 19 8.26 -17.02 -14.29
C VAL A 19 7.41 -18.09 -14.93
N SER A 20 6.44 -18.63 -14.21
CA SER A 20 5.47 -19.59 -14.73
C SER A 20 4.60 -18.96 -15.82
N LYS A 21 4.28 -19.76 -16.83
CA LYS A 21 3.26 -19.39 -17.81
C LYS A 21 1.91 -19.32 -17.11
N GLY A 22 1.23 -18.19 -17.22
CA GLY A 22 -0.05 -17.97 -16.54
C GLY A 22 -0.90 -16.93 -17.23
N PHE A 23 -2.21 -16.94 -16.92
CA PHE A 23 -3.18 -16.01 -17.47
C PHE A 23 -4.14 -15.53 -16.37
N ALA A 24 -4.31 -14.21 -16.31
CA ALA A 24 -5.32 -13.60 -15.44
C ALA A 24 -6.69 -13.71 -16.11
N CYS A 25 -7.70 -14.15 -15.33
CA CYS A 25 -9.03 -14.48 -15.80
C CYS A 25 -10.07 -13.74 -14.95
N ALA A 26 -11.09 -13.16 -15.61
CA ALA A 26 -12.16 -12.42 -14.96
C ALA A 26 -13.44 -13.27 -14.74
N ASN A 27 -13.49 -14.46 -15.32
CA ASN A 27 -14.63 -15.38 -15.17
C ASN A 27 -14.16 -16.84 -15.27
N ALA A 28 -15.06 -17.78 -14.92
CA ALA A 28 -14.75 -19.20 -14.87
C ALA A 28 -14.41 -19.79 -16.25
N GLN A 29 -15.05 -19.31 -17.31
CA GLN A 29 -14.77 -19.80 -18.66
C GLN A 29 -13.37 -19.44 -19.11
N GLU A 30 -12.94 -18.18 -18.91
CA GLU A 30 -11.56 -17.75 -19.19
C GLU A 30 -10.54 -18.56 -18.41
N ALA A 31 -10.85 -18.93 -17.16
CA ALA A 31 -9.96 -19.72 -16.33
C ALA A 31 -9.78 -21.16 -16.86
N VAL A 32 -10.85 -21.78 -17.35
CA VAL A 32 -10.78 -23.08 -18.01
C VAL A 32 -10.01 -22.98 -19.33
N ASP A 33 -10.29 -21.95 -20.14
CA ASP A 33 -9.57 -21.74 -21.41
C ASP A 33 -8.06 -21.49 -21.18
N ALA A 34 -7.72 -20.79 -20.09
CA ALA A 34 -6.34 -20.58 -19.69
C ALA A 34 -5.61 -21.91 -19.42
N SER A 35 -6.24 -22.86 -18.73
CA SER A 35 -5.64 -24.17 -18.47
C SER A 35 -5.34 -24.94 -19.75
N HIS A 36 -6.21 -24.85 -20.77
CA HIS A 36 -5.95 -25.45 -22.10
C HIS A 36 -4.76 -24.80 -22.80
N ARG A 37 -4.63 -23.46 -22.70
CA ARG A 37 -3.52 -22.71 -23.33
C ARG A 37 -2.19 -22.96 -22.61
N ILE A 38 -2.22 -23.24 -21.30
CA ILE A 38 -1.05 -23.61 -20.51
C ILE A 38 -0.63 -25.04 -20.90
N GLY A 39 -1.58 -25.96 -20.98
CA GLY A 39 -1.36 -27.39 -21.13
C GLY A 39 -1.08 -28.08 -19.79
N GLY A 40 -0.68 -29.36 -19.84
CA GLY A 40 -0.40 -30.15 -18.63
C GLY A 40 -1.70 -30.69 -18.00
N ASP A 41 -1.55 -31.28 -16.80
CA ASP A 41 -2.60 -31.95 -16.05
C ASP A 41 -2.81 -31.36 -14.63
N LYS A 42 -1.98 -30.37 -14.26
CA LYS A 42 -2.04 -29.69 -12.97
C LYS A 42 -1.77 -28.20 -13.14
N TRP A 43 -2.52 -27.40 -12.42
CA TRP A 43 -2.40 -25.95 -12.43
C TRP A 43 -2.48 -25.39 -11.02
N VAL A 44 -1.95 -24.18 -10.82
CA VAL A 44 -2.17 -23.40 -9.61
C VAL A 44 -3.13 -22.27 -9.92
N VAL A 45 -4.18 -22.14 -9.13
CA VAL A 45 -5.15 -21.05 -9.23
C VAL A 45 -4.99 -20.11 -8.03
N LYS A 46 -4.91 -18.80 -8.29
CA LYS A 46 -4.57 -17.80 -7.26
C LYS A 46 -5.51 -16.60 -7.37
N ALA A 47 -6.20 -16.28 -6.28
CA ALA A 47 -6.95 -15.03 -6.17
C ALA A 47 -6.02 -13.82 -6.27
N GLN A 48 -6.41 -12.80 -7.02
CA GLN A 48 -5.60 -11.60 -7.24
C GLN A 48 -6.09 -10.47 -6.35
N VAL A 49 -5.32 -10.18 -5.30
CA VAL A 49 -5.55 -9.08 -4.34
C VAL A 49 -4.21 -8.47 -3.94
N HIS A 50 -4.21 -7.22 -3.49
CA HIS A 50 -3.01 -6.52 -3.02
C HIS A 50 -2.62 -6.88 -1.56
N ALA A 51 -2.83 -8.12 -1.17
CA ALA A 51 -2.49 -8.61 0.17
C ALA A 51 -1.70 -9.91 0.10
N GLY A 52 -0.78 -10.08 1.04
CA GLY A 52 -0.06 -11.33 1.29
C GLY A 52 -0.91 -12.33 2.09
N GLY A 53 -0.38 -13.55 2.29
CA GLY A 53 -1.07 -14.57 3.07
C GLY A 53 -2.23 -15.28 2.36
N ARG A 54 -2.40 -15.08 1.07
CA ARG A 54 -3.47 -15.68 0.25
C ARG A 54 -3.55 -17.19 0.37
N GLY A 55 -2.40 -17.86 0.42
CA GLY A 55 -2.35 -19.32 0.58
C GLY A 55 -3.03 -19.81 1.86
N LYS A 56 -2.71 -19.18 3.00
CA LYS A 56 -3.33 -19.51 4.31
C LYS A 56 -4.83 -19.20 4.34
N ALA A 57 -5.28 -18.22 3.55
CA ALA A 57 -6.67 -17.81 3.46
C ALA A 57 -7.49 -18.60 2.40
N GLY A 58 -6.90 -19.62 1.77
CA GLY A 58 -7.56 -20.42 0.73
C GLY A 58 -7.64 -19.74 -0.65
N GLY A 59 -6.97 -18.60 -0.82
CA GLY A 59 -6.87 -17.86 -2.08
C GLY A 59 -5.83 -18.42 -3.06
N VAL A 60 -5.19 -19.56 -2.75
CA VAL A 60 -4.28 -20.28 -3.64
C VAL A 60 -4.62 -21.77 -3.53
N LYS A 61 -4.76 -22.45 -4.67
CA LYS A 61 -5.07 -23.87 -4.72
C LYS A 61 -4.38 -24.55 -5.88
N LEU A 62 -3.82 -25.75 -5.62
CA LEU A 62 -3.42 -26.69 -6.66
C LEU A 62 -4.65 -27.43 -7.16
N VAL A 63 -4.83 -27.51 -8.47
CA VAL A 63 -6.00 -28.14 -9.14
C VAL A 63 -5.54 -29.04 -10.26
N SER A 64 -6.33 -30.11 -10.52
CA SER A 64 -6.02 -31.12 -11.51
C SER A 64 -7.19 -31.39 -12.49
N SER A 65 -8.26 -30.63 -12.38
CA SER A 65 -9.39 -30.71 -13.30
C SER A 65 -10.01 -29.34 -13.60
N LYS A 66 -10.79 -29.29 -14.68
CA LYS A 66 -11.52 -28.07 -15.09
C LYS A 66 -12.61 -27.71 -14.08
N GLU A 67 -13.27 -28.73 -13.53
CA GLU A 67 -14.32 -28.59 -12.52
C GLU A 67 -13.75 -27.92 -11.26
N GLU A 68 -12.52 -28.25 -10.86
CA GLU A 68 -11.84 -27.61 -9.73
C GLU A 68 -11.47 -26.16 -10.03
N ILE A 69 -11.07 -25.84 -11.28
CA ILE A 69 -10.81 -24.46 -11.73
C ILE A 69 -12.10 -23.65 -11.68
N GLU A 70 -13.20 -24.19 -12.24
CA GLU A 70 -14.50 -23.51 -12.21
C GLU A 70 -15.01 -23.32 -10.78
N ALA A 71 -14.86 -24.34 -9.93
CA ALA A 71 -15.26 -24.24 -8.53
C ALA A 71 -14.49 -23.14 -7.78
N PHE A 72 -13.18 -23.04 -8.00
CA PHE A 72 -12.36 -21.99 -7.42
C PHE A 72 -12.76 -20.60 -7.96
N ALA A 73 -12.98 -20.47 -9.26
CA ALA A 73 -13.45 -19.21 -9.85
C ALA A 73 -14.81 -18.77 -9.27
N LYS A 74 -15.78 -19.68 -9.16
CA LYS A 74 -17.08 -19.41 -8.52
C LYS A 74 -16.98 -19.12 -7.03
N GLN A 75 -15.98 -19.68 -6.35
CA GLN A 75 -15.75 -19.43 -4.94
C GLN A 75 -15.26 -18.00 -4.69
N TRP A 76 -14.37 -17.47 -5.54
CA TRP A 76 -13.66 -16.23 -5.24
C TRP A 76 -14.07 -15.02 -6.08
N LEU A 77 -14.38 -15.18 -7.37
CA LEU A 77 -14.73 -14.03 -8.22
C LEU A 77 -15.98 -13.33 -7.71
N GLY A 78 -15.87 -12.01 -7.55
CA GLY A 78 -16.93 -11.15 -7.01
C GLY A 78 -17.09 -11.22 -5.48
N LYS A 79 -16.18 -11.89 -4.77
CA LYS A 79 -16.16 -11.96 -3.30
C LYS A 79 -14.92 -11.30 -2.71
N ARG A 80 -14.88 -11.19 -1.40
CA ARG A 80 -13.73 -10.59 -0.69
C ARG A 80 -12.90 -11.67 -0.03
N LEU A 81 -11.58 -11.55 -0.17
CA LEU A 81 -10.60 -12.43 0.47
C LEU A 81 -10.03 -11.72 1.71
N VAL A 82 -10.23 -12.34 2.88
CA VAL A 82 -9.65 -11.88 4.16
C VAL A 82 -8.35 -12.63 4.41
N THR A 83 -7.28 -11.90 4.63
CA THR A 83 -5.96 -12.43 5.04
C THR A 83 -5.51 -11.75 6.32
N TYR A 84 -4.40 -12.18 6.90
CA TYR A 84 -3.83 -11.50 8.08
C TYR A 84 -3.26 -10.10 7.77
N GLN A 85 -3.14 -9.74 6.50
CA GLN A 85 -2.68 -8.41 6.05
C GLN A 85 -3.84 -7.48 5.66
N THR A 86 -5.07 -7.98 5.60
CA THR A 86 -6.26 -7.17 5.29
C THR A 86 -6.99 -6.78 6.57
N ASP A 87 -7.88 -5.82 6.46
CA ASP A 87 -8.91 -5.59 7.46
C ASP A 87 -9.91 -6.77 7.55
N LYS A 88 -10.93 -6.62 8.39
CA LYS A 88 -11.98 -7.65 8.59
C LYS A 88 -12.88 -7.84 7.38
N GLU A 89 -12.97 -6.85 6.50
CA GLU A 89 -13.77 -6.89 5.28
C GLU A 89 -13.02 -7.59 4.15
N GLY A 90 -11.68 -7.61 4.18
CA GLY A 90 -10.83 -8.20 3.17
C GLY A 90 -10.78 -7.39 1.88
N GLN A 91 -10.13 -7.94 0.86
CA GLN A 91 -9.93 -7.32 -0.44
C GLN A 91 -10.81 -7.97 -1.52
N PRO A 92 -11.44 -7.20 -2.43
CA PRO A 92 -12.28 -7.76 -3.48
C PRO A 92 -11.46 -8.53 -4.51
N VAL A 93 -11.97 -9.69 -4.92
CA VAL A 93 -11.35 -10.55 -5.95
C VAL A 93 -12.10 -10.38 -7.26
N TYR A 94 -11.54 -9.63 -8.19
CA TYR A 94 -12.10 -9.45 -9.55
C TYR A 94 -11.38 -10.27 -10.60
N LYS A 95 -10.22 -10.82 -10.27
CA LYS A 95 -9.45 -11.71 -11.15
C LYS A 95 -8.84 -12.85 -10.38
N ILE A 96 -8.69 -13.97 -11.06
CA ILE A 96 -7.86 -15.08 -10.62
C ILE A 96 -6.75 -15.30 -11.64
N LEU A 97 -5.59 -15.77 -11.18
CA LEU A 97 -4.48 -16.18 -12.01
C LEU A 97 -4.47 -17.70 -12.10
N VAL A 98 -4.47 -18.23 -13.32
CA VAL A 98 -4.26 -19.67 -13.59
C VAL A 98 -2.84 -19.82 -14.11
N GLU A 99 -2.03 -20.63 -13.45
CA GLU A 99 -0.62 -20.81 -13.76
C GLU A 99 -0.23 -22.27 -13.91
N GLU A 100 0.84 -22.48 -14.67
CA GLU A 100 1.56 -23.76 -14.71
C GLU A 100 2.05 -24.16 -13.32
N CYS A 101 1.89 -25.43 -12.97
CA CYS A 101 2.37 -25.97 -11.70
C CYS A 101 3.88 -26.15 -11.75
N THR A 102 4.58 -25.61 -10.77
CA THR A 102 6.04 -25.74 -10.61
C THR A 102 6.36 -26.82 -9.57
N ASP A 103 7.19 -27.78 -9.92
CA ASP A 103 7.69 -28.80 -9.00
C ASP A 103 8.80 -28.21 -8.12
N ILE A 104 8.45 -27.90 -6.87
CA ILE A 104 9.33 -27.22 -5.90
C ILE A 104 10.21 -28.26 -5.19
N ASP A 105 11.52 -28.00 -5.10
CA ASP A 105 12.48 -28.68 -4.23
C ASP A 105 12.77 -27.86 -2.98
N LYS A 106 13.11 -26.57 -3.15
CA LYS A 106 13.40 -25.63 -2.04
C LYS A 106 12.78 -24.28 -2.27
N GLU A 107 12.42 -23.64 -1.17
CA GLU A 107 11.91 -22.27 -1.16
C GLU A 107 12.95 -21.32 -0.57
N LEU A 108 13.16 -20.20 -1.22
CA LEU A 108 14.06 -19.12 -0.83
C LEU A 108 13.26 -17.82 -0.77
N TYR A 109 13.77 -16.85 -0.05
CA TYR A 109 13.27 -15.47 -0.08
C TYR A 109 14.23 -14.59 -0.87
N LEU A 110 13.70 -13.68 -1.68
CA LEU A 110 14.45 -12.62 -2.32
C LEU A 110 13.59 -11.35 -2.38
N GLY A 111 14.10 -10.25 -1.84
CA GLY A 111 13.42 -8.97 -1.86
C GLY A 111 14.38 -7.81 -2.02
N ALA A 112 13.84 -6.64 -2.33
CA ALA A 112 14.59 -5.39 -2.38
C ALA A 112 13.71 -4.22 -1.92
N VAL A 113 14.33 -3.29 -1.21
CA VAL A 113 13.70 -2.06 -0.73
C VAL A 113 14.65 -0.89 -0.86
N VAL A 114 14.10 0.32 -0.82
CA VAL A 114 14.89 1.53 -0.61
C VAL A 114 15.15 1.67 0.89
N ASP A 115 16.41 1.49 1.29
CA ASP A 115 16.82 1.76 2.67
C ASP A 115 17.05 3.26 2.87
N ARG A 116 16.21 3.88 3.67
CA ARG A 116 16.24 5.33 3.93
C ARG A 116 17.46 5.75 4.74
N GLY A 117 18.01 4.85 5.58
CA GLY A 117 19.19 5.12 6.40
C GLY A 117 20.44 5.27 5.54
N SER A 118 20.72 4.29 4.68
CA SER A 118 21.86 4.32 3.76
C SER A 118 21.59 5.06 2.46
N ARG A 119 20.33 5.39 2.14
CA ARG A 119 19.86 5.98 0.87
C ARG A 119 20.28 5.13 -0.33
N ARG A 120 20.14 3.82 -0.20
CA ARG A 120 20.54 2.81 -1.19
C ARG A 120 19.41 1.80 -1.40
N ILE A 121 19.46 1.12 -2.52
CA ILE A 121 18.65 -0.09 -2.72
C ILE A 121 19.36 -1.21 -1.99
N VAL A 122 18.64 -1.91 -1.11
CA VAL A 122 19.15 -3.06 -0.38
C VAL A 122 18.38 -4.30 -0.82
N PHE A 123 19.10 -5.25 -1.37
CA PHE A 123 18.61 -6.59 -1.61
C PHE A 123 18.74 -7.43 -0.36
N MET A 124 17.71 -8.21 -0.08
CA MET A 124 17.65 -9.16 1.03
C MET A 124 17.33 -10.54 0.48
N ALA A 125 18.03 -11.55 0.97
CA ALA A 125 17.75 -12.93 0.62
C ALA A 125 17.86 -13.83 1.86
N SER A 126 17.12 -14.93 1.85
CA SER A 126 17.15 -15.93 2.93
C SER A 126 16.88 -17.33 2.38
N THR A 127 17.39 -18.33 3.08
CA THR A 127 17.00 -19.74 2.88
C THR A 127 15.64 -20.08 3.47
N GLU A 128 15.04 -19.15 4.22
CA GLU A 128 13.70 -19.25 4.80
C GLU A 128 12.69 -18.60 3.82
N GLY A 129 12.28 -19.35 2.80
CA GLY A 129 11.25 -18.92 1.84
C GLY A 129 9.85 -19.42 2.23
N GLY A 130 8.81 -18.85 1.62
CA GLY A 130 7.42 -19.24 1.84
C GLY A 130 6.85 -18.90 3.22
N VAL A 131 7.59 -18.14 4.04
CA VAL A 131 7.22 -17.72 5.39
C VAL A 131 7.17 -16.20 5.54
N GLU A 132 6.68 -15.74 6.69
CA GLU A 132 6.67 -14.30 7.03
C GLU A 132 8.10 -13.84 7.32
N ILE A 133 8.70 -13.13 6.36
CA ILE A 133 10.11 -12.73 6.43
C ILE A 133 10.39 -11.73 7.56
N GLU A 134 9.41 -10.93 7.96
CA GLU A 134 9.50 -10.01 9.09
C GLU A 134 9.74 -10.76 10.39
N LYS A 135 9.12 -11.93 10.55
CA LYS A 135 9.34 -12.80 11.70
C LYS A 135 10.76 -13.38 11.70
N VAL A 136 11.25 -13.83 10.54
CA VAL A 136 12.64 -14.30 10.39
C VAL A 136 13.62 -13.17 10.71
N ALA A 137 13.36 -11.95 10.21
CA ALA A 137 14.20 -10.79 10.48
C ALA A 137 14.24 -10.39 11.97
N HIS A 138 13.17 -10.64 12.71
CA HIS A 138 13.10 -10.36 14.15
C HIS A 138 13.72 -11.47 15.00
N GLU A 139 13.40 -12.72 14.69
CA GLU A 139 13.82 -13.89 15.52
C GLU A 139 15.23 -14.37 15.19
N THR A 140 15.62 -14.32 13.91
CA THR A 140 16.91 -14.86 13.39
C THR A 140 17.51 -13.92 12.32
N PRO A 141 17.85 -12.65 12.67
CA PRO A 141 18.31 -11.65 11.71
C PRO A 141 19.57 -12.05 10.94
N GLU A 142 20.40 -12.96 11.47
CA GLU A 142 21.57 -13.51 10.80
C GLU A 142 21.24 -14.36 9.57
N LYS A 143 20.01 -14.84 9.43
CA LYS A 143 19.53 -15.56 8.25
C LYS A 143 19.17 -14.63 7.09
N ILE A 144 19.10 -13.33 7.33
CA ILE A 144 18.83 -12.32 6.29
C ILE A 144 20.14 -11.85 5.70
N LEU A 145 20.46 -12.32 4.52
CA LEU A 145 21.60 -11.85 3.74
C LEU A 145 21.26 -10.51 3.12
N ARG A 146 22.23 -9.59 3.06
CA ARG A 146 22.04 -8.26 2.48
C ARG A 146 23.10 -7.94 1.43
N ALA A 147 22.68 -7.29 0.35
CA ALA A 147 23.55 -6.67 -0.65
C ALA A 147 23.05 -5.27 -0.96
N THR A 148 23.91 -4.29 -0.78
CA THR A 148 23.61 -2.87 -1.02
C THR A 148 24.03 -2.49 -2.42
N ILE A 149 23.13 -1.87 -3.19
CA ILE A 149 23.41 -1.37 -4.53
C ILE A 149 23.77 0.10 -4.45
N ASP A 150 24.94 0.45 -4.92
CA ASP A 150 25.32 1.85 -5.10
C ASP A 150 24.60 2.41 -6.34
N PRO A 151 23.87 3.51 -6.25
CA PRO A 151 23.09 4.04 -7.36
C PRO A 151 23.95 4.60 -8.51
N LEU A 152 25.22 4.93 -8.26
CA LEU A 152 26.13 5.42 -9.29
C LEU A 152 26.81 4.28 -10.06
N VAL A 153 27.19 3.22 -9.34
CA VAL A 153 27.91 2.07 -9.91
C VAL A 153 26.91 1.03 -10.46
N GLY A 154 25.73 0.99 -9.91
CA GLY A 154 24.71 -0.02 -10.20
C GLY A 154 25.05 -1.41 -9.64
N PRO A 155 24.18 -2.40 -9.91
CA PRO A 155 24.37 -3.77 -9.44
C PRO A 155 25.58 -4.41 -10.11
N GLN A 156 26.39 -5.13 -9.33
CA GLN A 156 27.57 -5.81 -9.82
C GLN A 156 27.42 -7.35 -9.78
N PRO A 157 27.92 -8.07 -10.80
CA PRO A 157 27.78 -9.53 -10.85
C PRO A 157 28.36 -10.25 -9.64
N PHE A 158 29.41 -9.71 -9.01
CA PHE A 158 30.00 -10.32 -7.81
C PHE A 158 29.04 -10.34 -6.63
N GLN A 159 28.20 -9.31 -6.49
CA GLN A 159 27.21 -9.23 -5.41
C GLN A 159 26.17 -10.36 -5.52
N GLY A 160 25.68 -10.61 -6.77
CA GLY A 160 24.79 -11.75 -7.03
C GLY A 160 25.46 -13.09 -6.75
N ARG A 161 26.74 -13.27 -7.14
CA ARG A 161 27.48 -14.51 -6.85
C ARG A 161 27.72 -14.71 -5.36
N GLU A 162 28.14 -13.66 -4.65
CA GLU A 162 28.34 -13.73 -3.19
C GLU A 162 27.06 -14.15 -2.47
N MET A 163 25.96 -13.52 -2.80
CA MET A 163 24.65 -13.86 -2.22
C MET A 163 24.24 -15.31 -2.57
N ALA A 164 24.46 -15.75 -3.81
CA ALA A 164 24.18 -17.10 -4.24
C ALA A 164 24.99 -18.14 -3.44
N PHE A 165 26.29 -17.91 -3.22
CA PHE A 165 27.12 -18.77 -2.38
C PHE A 165 26.62 -18.83 -0.94
N ARG A 166 26.24 -17.70 -0.36
CA ARG A 166 25.73 -17.63 1.01
C ARG A 166 24.37 -18.28 1.17
N LEU A 167 23.55 -18.36 0.10
CA LEU A 167 22.31 -19.14 0.05
C LEU A 167 22.55 -20.65 -0.13
N GLY A 168 23.81 -21.09 -0.29
CA GLY A 168 24.18 -22.48 -0.54
C GLY A 168 23.91 -22.98 -1.95
N LEU A 169 23.75 -22.05 -2.92
CA LEU A 169 23.58 -22.40 -4.33
C LEU A 169 24.90 -22.87 -4.94
N SER A 170 24.81 -23.74 -5.94
CA SER A 170 25.98 -24.33 -6.60
C SER A 170 25.82 -24.45 -8.11
N GLY A 171 26.92 -24.67 -8.82
CA GLY A 171 26.93 -24.91 -10.28
C GLY A 171 26.22 -23.81 -11.07
N ASP A 172 25.25 -24.22 -11.90
CA ASP A 172 24.50 -23.30 -12.75
C ASP A 172 23.51 -22.42 -11.99
N GLN A 173 23.09 -22.84 -10.78
CA GLN A 173 22.21 -22.02 -9.91
C GLN A 173 22.86 -20.68 -9.55
N ILE A 174 24.19 -20.62 -9.39
CA ILE A 174 24.91 -19.37 -9.11
C ILE A 174 24.78 -18.42 -10.28
N LYS A 175 24.89 -18.94 -11.52
CA LYS A 175 24.76 -18.12 -12.74
C LYS A 175 23.31 -17.63 -12.90
N GLN A 176 22.33 -18.51 -12.67
CA GLN A 176 20.90 -18.18 -12.74
C GLN A 176 20.54 -17.13 -11.71
N PHE A 177 20.94 -17.31 -10.45
CA PHE A 177 20.70 -16.33 -9.38
C PHE A 177 21.34 -14.98 -9.69
N THR A 178 22.60 -14.98 -10.17
CA THR A 178 23.29 -13.75 -10.56
C THR A 178 22.54 -13.01 -11.67
N LYS A 179 22.01 -13.72 -12.66
CA LYS A 179 21.19 -13.13 -13.74
C LYS A 179 19.88 -12.56 -13.18
N ILE A 180 19.20 -13.31 -12.31
CA ILE A 180 17.97 -12.85 -11.64
C ILE A 180 18.25 -11.58 -10.83
N PHE A 181 19.28 -11.59 -9.98
CA PHE A 181 19.69 -10.45 -9.16
C PHE A 181 19.94 -9.18 -9.99
N LEU A 182 20.71 -9.30 -11.07
CA LEU A 182 21.03 -8.17 -11.95
C LEU A 182 19.77 -7.67 -12.69
N GLY A 183 18.93 -8.57 -13.17
CA GLY A 183 17.67 -8.23 -13.83
C GLY A 183 16.71 -7.50 -12.91
N LEU A 184 16.54 -7.99 -11.68
CA LEU A 184 15.71 -7.37 -10.65
C LEU A 184 16.24 -6.00 -10.22
N ALA A 185 17.55 -5.86 -10.05
CA ALA A 185 18.14 -4.59 -9.65
C ALA A 185 18.00 -3.51 -10.74
N ARG A 186 18.15 -3.89 -12.02
CA ARG A 186 17.87 -3.00 -13.15
C ARG A 186 16.40 -2.62 -13.21
N MET A 187 15.49 -3.59 -13.09
CA MET A 187 14.04 -3.37 -13.07
C MET A 187 13.62 -2.46 -11.91
N PHE A 188 14.23 -2.64 -10.73
CA PHE A 188 13.93 -1.81 -9.55
C PHE A 188 14.13 -0.33 -9.82
N VAL A 189 15.24 0.02 -10.50
CA VAL A 189 15.56 1.40 -10.86
C VAL A 189 14.70 1.89 -12.03
N GLU A 190 14.62 1.12 -13.12
CA GLU A 190 13.93 1.53 -14.34
C GLU A 190 12.41 1.66 -14.18
N CYS A 191 11.81 0.89 -13.28
CA CYS A 191 10.39 0.93 -12.96
C CYS A 191 10.06 1.80 -11.74
N ASP A 192 11.04 2.50 -11.16
CA ASP A 192 10.85 3.31 -9.93
C ASP A 192 10.17 2.51 -8.79
N LEU A 193 10.68 1.33 -8.50
CA LEU A 193 10.11 0.51 -7.44
C LEU A 193 10.49 1.04 -6.05
N SER A 194 9.60 0.94 -5.11
CA SER A 194 9.86 1.16 -3.68
C SER A 194 10.01 -0.17 -2.91
N LEU A 195 9.41 -1.24 -3.43
CA LEU A 195 9.50 -2.59 -2.89
C LEU A 195 9.41 -3.61 -4.04
N LEU A 196 10.22 -4.65 -3.90
CA LEU A 196 10.17 -5.87 -4.70
C LEU A 196 10.27 -7.05 -3.75
N GLU A 197 9.40 -8.04 -3.90
CA GLU A 197 9.44 -9.26 -3.10
C GLU A 197 9.09 -10.47 -3.97
N ILE A 198 9.90 -11.52 -3.83
CA ILE A 198 9.69 -12.86 -4.39
C ILE A 198 9.68 -13.82 -3.20
N ASN A 199 8.50 -14.25 -2.80
CA ASN A 199 8.33 -15.11 -1.63
C ASN A 199 7.27 -16.19 -1.90
N PRO A 200 7.73 -17.36 -2.43
CA PRO A 200 9.12 -17.78 -2.56
C PRO A 200 9.77 -17.56 -3.95
N LEU A 201 11.08 -17.39 -3.96
CA LEU A 201 11.94 -17.80 -5.07
C LEU A 201 12.25 -19.28 -4.86
N VAL A 202 12.03 -20.12 -5.84
CA VAL A 202 12.17 -21.55 -5.66
C VAL A 202 13.32 -22.17 -6.46
N ILE A 203 13.87 -23.25 -5.92
CA ILE A 203 14.66 -24.21 -6.68
C ILE A 203 13.68 -25.29 -7.09
N THR A 204 13.57 -25.56 -8.38
CA THR A 204 12.73 -26.65 -8.91
C THR A 204 13.39 -27.99 -8.73
N LYS A 205 12.65 -29.10 -8.83
CA LYS A 205 13.23 -30.44 -8.84
C LYS A 205 14.21 -30.70 -9.97
N ALA A 206 14.12 -29.91 -11.06
CA ALA A 206 15.09 -29.94 -12.14
C ALA A 206 16.40 -29.20 -11.78
N GLY A 207 16.44 -28.50 -10.66
CA GLY A 207 17.58 -27.75 -10.16
C GLY A 207 17.61 -26.27 -10.61
N ASP A 208 16.62 -25.80 -11.35
CA ASP A 208 16.56 -24.44 -11.84
C ASP A 208 15.91 -23.48 -10.87
N LEU A 209 16.33 -22.20 -10.88
CA LEU A 209 15.70 -21.14 -10.11
C LEU A 209 14.47 -20.60 -10.84
N HIS A 210 13.39 -20.33 -10.06
CA HIS A 210 12.12 -19.86 -10.60
C HIS A 210 11.44 -18.87 -9.67
N CYS A 211 10.95 -17.73 -10.19
CA CYS A 211 10.21 -16.72 -9.45
C CYS A 211 8.73 -17.15 -9.34
N LEU A 212 8.36 -17.80 -8.23
CA LEU A 212 7.05 -18.42 -8.08
C LEU A 212 5.96 -17.44 -7.70
N ASP A 213 6.28 -16.41 -6.90
CA ASP A 213 5.40 -15.29 -6.55
C ASP A 213 6.08 -13.98 -6.90
N ALA A 214 5.33 -12.89 -6.95
CA ALA A 214 5.84 -11.56 -7.25
C ALA A 214 4.98 -10.50 -6.60
N LYS A 215 5.60 -9.65 -5.80
CA LYS A 215 4.99 -8.46 -5.21
C LYS A 215 5.84 -7.25 -5.58
N LEU A 216 5.23 -6.29 -6.25
CA LEU A 216 5.86 -5.04 -6.64
C LEU A 216 5.07 -3.85 -6.12
N ASN A 217 5.79 -2.87 -5.59
CA ASN A 217 5.24 -1.57 -5.27
C ASN A 217 6.05 -0.51 -6.02
N ILE A 218 5.35 0.34 -6.76
CA ILE A 218 5.92 1.45 -7.52
C ILE A 218 5.82 2.71 -6.68
N ASP A 219 6.85 3.53 -6.67
CA ASP A 219 6.83 4.83 -6.02
C ASP A 219 5.74 5.71 -6.67
N GLY A 220 4.72 6.06 -5.89
CA GLY A 220 3.61 6.90 -6.36
C GLY A 220 4.07 8.26 -6.89
N ASN A 221 5.17 8.80 -6.33
CA ASN A 221 5.74 10.07 -6.77
C ASN A 221 6.41 9.99 -8.15
N ALA A 222 6.71 8.78 -8.64
CA ALA A 222 7.31 8.57 -9.96
C ALA A 222 6.30 8.25 -11.07
N LEU A 223 5.02 8.06 -10.75
CA LEU A 223 4.00 7.63 -11.73
C LEU A 223 3.84 8.59 -12.92
N TYR A 224 4.17 9.87 -12.77
CA TYR A 224 4.13 10.84 -13.86
C TYR A 224 5.09 10.49 -15.01
N ARG A 225 6.18 9.78 -14.72
CA ARG A 225 7.16 9.30 -15.73
C ARG A 225 7.00 7.82 -16.06
N GLN A 226 6.06 7.12 -15.44
CA GLN A 226 5.76 5.71 -15.63
C GLN A 226 4.32 5.48 -16.15
N PRO A 227 3.93 6.06 -17.33
CA PRO A 227 2.54 6.03 -17.79
C PRO A 227 2.00 4.62 -17.97
N LYS A 228 2.81 3.69 -18.52
CA LYS A 228 2.41 2.29 -18.72
C LYS A 228 2.16 1.55 -17.41
N LEU A 229 2.94 1.83 -16.38
CA LEU A 229 2.76 1.24 -15.06
C LEU A 229 1.56 1.86 -14.36
N LYS A 230 1.34 3.17 -14.52
CA LYS A 230 0.17 3.87 -14.00
C LYS A 230 -1.15 3.28 -14.53
N GLU A 231 -1.21 2.86 -15.79
CA GLU A 231 -2.38 2.19 -16.39
C GLU A 231 -2.69 0.82 -15.76
N MET A 232 -1.74 0.22 -15.04
CA MET A 232 -1.94 -1.05 -14.33
C MET A 232 -2.60 -0.87 -12.94
N HIS A 233 -2.83 0.37 -12.51
CA HIS A 233 -3.47 0.66 -11.22
C HIS A 233 -4.86 0.07 -11.15
N ASP A 234 -5.15 -0.63 -10.04
CA ASP A 234 -6.48 -1.15 -9.74
C ASP A 234 -7.04 -0.42 -8.51
N PRO A 235 -7.84 0.64 -8.71
CA PRO A 235 -8.37 1.44 -7.61
C PRO A 235 -9.35 0.67 -6.72
N THR A 236 -9.84 -0.49 -7.15
CA THR A 236 -10.73 -1.32 -6.33
C THR A 236 -10.03 -2.01 -5.16
N GLN A 237 -8.69 -2.00 -5.16
CA GLN A 237 -7.84 -2.55 -4.12
C GLN A 237 -7.38 -1.49 -3.10
N ASP A 238 -7.62 -0.22 -3.37
CA ASP A 238 -7.28 0.89 -2.48
C ASP A 238 -8.47 1.23 -1.55
N ASP A 239 -8.21 1.97 -0.47
CA ASP A 239 -9.29 2.50 0.37
C ASP A 239 -10.14 3.49 -0.44
N GLU A 240 -11.46 3.33 -0.42
CA GLU A 240 -12.38 4.16 -1.21
C GLU A 240 -12.24 5.65 -0.87
N ARG A 241 -11.90 5.98 0.38
CA ARG A 241 -11.66 7.36 0.83
C ARG A 241 -10.37 7.92 0.26
N GLU A 242 -9.31 7.11 0.14
CA GLU A 242 -8.04 7.51 -0.49
C GLU A 242 -8.23 7.75 -1.99
N VAL A 243 -8.99 6.89 -2.66
CA VAL A 243 -9.36 7.06 -4.08
C VAL A 243 -10.20 8.34 -4.27
N HIS A 244 -11.19 8.57 -3.42
CA HIS A 244 -12.02 9.78 -3.48
C HIS A 244 -11.16 11.03 -3.25
N ALA A 245 -10.31 11.03 -2.24
CA ALA A 245 -9.40 12.14 -1.93
C ALA A 245 -8.48 12.49 -3.11
N ALA A 246 -7.93 11.47 -3.77
CA ALA A 246 -7.04 11.66 -4.93
C ALA A 246 -7.76 12.39 -6.10
N ASN A 247 -9.06 12.17 -6.30
CA ASN A 247 -9.85 12.86 -7.32
C ASN A 247 -10.01 14.38 -7.05
N TRP A 248 -9.77 14.80 -5.80
CA TRP A 248 -9.83 16.18 -5.35
C TRP A 248 -8.45 16.79 -5.07
N ASP A 249 -7.36 16.14 -5.49
CA ASP A 249 -5.98 16.54 -5.17
C ASP A 249 -5.74 16.67 -3.65
N LEU A 250 -6.40 15.86 -2.84
CA LEU A 250 -6.20 15.77 -1.40
C LEU A 250 -5.27 14.60 -1.09
N ASN A 251 -4.34 14.81 -0.16
CA ASN A 251 -3.51 13.72 0.36
C ASN A 251 -4.19 13.13 1.61
N TYR A 252 -4.78 11.96 1.47
CA TYR A 252 -5.47 11.25 2.54
C TYR A 252 -4.86 9.88 2.77
N VAL A 253 -4.72 9.50 4.03
CA VAL A 253 -4.38 8.13 4.46
C VAL A 253 -5.32 7.75 5.58
N ALA A 254 -6.00 6.62 5.44
CA ALA A 254 -6.87 6.07 6.48
C ALA A 254 -6.05 5.49 7.64
N LEU A 255 -6.48 5.74 8.87
CA LEU A 255 -5.91 5.20 10.11
C LEU A 255 -7.02 4.60 10.98
N ASP A 256 -6.65 3.96 12.09
CA ASP A 256 -7.60 3.20 12.93
C ASP A 256 -8.24 3.99 14.08
N GLY A 257 -7.94 5.27 14.20
CA GLY A 257 -8.41 6.12 15.31
C GLY A 257 -9.85 6.61 15.17
N ASN A 258 -10.19 7.58 16.03
CA ASN A 258 -11.54 8.15 16.13
C ASN A 258 -11.55 9.70 16.10
N ILE A 259 -10.42 10.34 15.88
CA ILE A 259 -10.28 11.79 15.70
C ILE A 259 -9.89 12.08 14.26
N GLY A 260 -10.83 12.61 13.48
CA GLY A 260 -10.55 13.06 12.13
C GLY A 260 -9.62 14.27 12.14
N CYS A 261 -8.59 14.27 11.30
CA CYS A 261 -7.62 15.36 11.20
C CYS A 261 -7.65 16.00 9.81
N MET A 262 -7.74 17.33 9.75
CA MET A 262 -7.64 18.13 8.53
C MET A 262 -6.60 19.23 8.73
N VAL A 263 -5.59 19.26 7.87
CA VAL A 263 -4.42 20.14 8.03
C VAL A 263 -3.99 20.67 6.67
N ASN A 264 -3.33 21.81 6.60
CA ASN A 264 -2.66 22.26 5.39
C ASN A 264 -1.14 22.14 5.52
N GLY A 265 -0.61 21.11 4.90
CA GLY A 265 0.81 20.80 4.87
C GLY A 265 1.17 19.52 5.66
N ALA A 266 1.87 18.61 5.00
CA ALA A 266 2.20 17.28 5.52
C ALA A 266 2.96 17.31 6.85
N GLY A 267 3.91 18.24 7.02
CA GLY A 267 4.66 18.39 8.28
C GLY A 267 3.76 18.80 9.45
N LEU A 268 2.82 19.73 9.19
CA LEU A 268 1.84 20.16 10.19
C LEU A 268 0.86 19.02 10.52
N ALA A 269 0.48 18.22 9.53
CA ALA A 269 -0.38 17.05 9.73
C ALA A 269 0.29 16.01 10.64
N MET A 270 1.55 15.67 10.38
CA MET A 270 2.30 14.75 11.24
C MET A 270 2.41 15.27 12.67
N GLY A 271 2.81 16.55 12.86
CA GLY A 271 2.87 17.15 14.18
C GLY A 271 1.52 17.24 14.90
N THR A 272 0.42 17.42 14.14
CA THR A 272 -0.93 17.41 14.71
C THR A 272 -1.32 16.02 15.21
N MET A 273 -1.02 14.97 14.44
CA MET A 273 -1.26 13.59 14.86
C MET A 273 -0.43 13.19 16.08
N ASP A 274 0.85 13.60 16.12
CA ASP A 274 1.72 13.34 17.26
C ASP A 274 1.18 13.98 18.55
N ILE A 275 0.72 15.22 18.48
CA ILE A 275 0.19 15.91 19.64
C ILE A 275 -1.17 15.32 20.08
N VAL A 276 -2.02 14.88 19.15
CA VAL A 276 -3.26 14.15 19.47
C VAL A 276 -2.92 12.86 20.23
N LYS A 277 -1.93 12.10 19.78
CA LYS A 277 -1.45 10.91 20.48
C LYS A 277 -0.84 11.22 21.84
N LEU A 278 -0.08 12.29 21.97
CA LEU A 278 0.54 12.71 23.23
C LEU A 278 -0.53 12.96 24.32
N TYR A 279 -1.69 13.47 23.93
CA TYR A 279 -2.82 13.68 24.86
C TYR A 279 -3.79 12.50 24.97
N GLY A 280 -3.41 11.33 24.46
CA GLY A 280 -4.16 10.08 24.60
C GLY A 280 -5.30 9.90 23.61
N GLY A 281 -5.29 10.65 22.49
CA GLY A 281 -6.22 10.46 21.38
C GLY A 281 -5.66 9.57 20.29
N GLU A 282 -6.52 9.10 19.38
CA GLU A 282 -6.16 8.26 18.24
C GLU A 282 -6.61 8.93 16.95
N PRO A 283 -5.67 9.37 16.07
CA PRO A 283 -6.00 9.94 14.76
C PRO A 283 -6.69 8.90 13.86
N ALA A 284 -7.79 9.29 13.23
CA ALA A 284 -8.55 8.45 12.29
C ALA A 284 -7.98 8.52 10.87
N ASN A 285 -7.24 9.57 10.55
CA ASN A 285 -6.66 9.79 9.24
C ASN A 285 -5.50 10.78 9.27
N PHE A 286 -4.65 10.71 8.27
CA PHE A 286 -3.86 11.83 7.78
C PHE A 286 -4.65 12.53 6.67
N LEU A 287 -4.76 13.85 6.68
CA LEU A 287 -5.30 14.61 5.57
C LEU A 287 -4.60 15.96 5.44
N ASP A 288 -4.00 16.17 4.29
CA ASP A 288 -3.40 17.45 3.88
C ASP A 288 -4.19 18.05 2.73
N VAL A 289 -4.83 19.20 2.98
CA VAL A 289 -5.60 19.93 1.96
C VAL A 289 -4.71 20.80 1.05
N GLY A 290 -3.40 20.84 1.34
CA GLY A 290 -2.43 21.62 0.57
C GLY A 290 -2.51 23.14 0.77
N GLY A 291 -1.58 23.85 0.15
CA GLY A 291 -1.48 25.32 0.25
C GLY A 291 -2.47 26.13 -0.60
N GLY A 292 -3.26 25.49 -1.44
CA GLY A 292 -4.25 26.12 -2.33
C GLY A 292 -5.69 25.67 -2.07
N ALA A 293 -6.03 25.37 -0.81
CA ALA A 293 -7.33 24.86 -0.45
C ALA A 293 -8.46 25.83 -0.81
N THR A 294 -9.38 25.40 -1.67
CA THR A 294 -10.64 26.10 -1.98
C THR A 294 -11.75 25.63 -1.05
N LYS A 295 -12.86 26.38 -1.02
CA LYS A 295 -14.04 25.99 -0.25
C LYS A 295 -14.53 24.59 -0.61
N GLU A 296 -14.55 24.26 -1.90
CA GLU A 296 -14.98 22.95 -2.41
C GLU A 296 -14.08 21.82 -1.93
N ARG A 297 -12.75 22.00 -1.97
CA ARG A 297 -11.79 21.02 -1.48
C ARG A 297 -11.92 20.80 0.03
N VAL A 298 -12.13 21.84 0.80
CA VAL A 298 -12.38 21.76 2.24
C VAL A 298 -13.67 21.00 2.53
N SER A 299 -14.74 21.27 1.76
CA SER A 299 -16.03 20.58 1.87
C SER A 299 -15.87 19.08 1.61
N GLU A 300 -15.18 18.71 0.52
CA GLU A 300 -14.93 17.30 0.19
C GLU A 300 -14.02 16.63 1.23
N ALA A 301 -13.03 17.32 1.75
CA ALA A 301 -12.19 16.80 2.85
C ALA A 301 -13.04 16.46 4.08
N PHE A 302 -13.98 17.32 4.46
CA PHE A 302 -14.92 17.03 5.56
C PHE A 302 -15.80 15.82 5.25
N LYS A 303 -16.36 15.71 4.05
CA LYS A 303 -17.20 14.56 3.64
C LYS A 303 -16.41 13.25 3.74
N ILE A 304 -15.16 13.25 3.29
CA ILE A 304 -14.28 12.08 3.35
C ILE A 304 -14.01 11.68 4.81
N ILE A 305 -13.64 12.63 5.68
CA ILE A 305 -13.38 12.35 7.10
C ILE A 305 -14.65 11.79 7.77
N LEU A 306 -15.80 12.39 7.50
CA LEU A 306 -17.06 12.03 8.15
C LEU A 306 -17.73 10.79 7.56
N SER A 307 -17.24 10.27 6.44
CA SER A 307 -17.66 8.97 5.92
C SER A 307 -17.16 7.80 6.78
N ASP A 308 -16.16 8.03 7.64
CA ASP A 308 -15.73 7.04 8.62
C ASP A 308 -16.62 7.10 9.88
N GLU A 309 -17.45 6.09 10.08
CA GLU A 309 -18.35 5.97 11.25
C GLU A 309 -17.62 5.93 12.59
N LYS A 310 -16.31 5.63 12.60
CA LYS A 310 -15.47 5.63 13.81
C LYS A 310 -15.17 7.05 14.30
N VAL A 311 -15.27 8.07 13.44
CA VAL A 311 -14.92 9.44 13.77
C VAL A 311 -15.94 10.03 14.76
N LYS A 312 -15.44 10.46 15.91
CA LYS A 312 -16.24 11.05 17.02
C LYS A 312 -15.96 12.53 17.21
N ALA A 313 -14.87 13.04 16.69
CA ALA A 313 -14.52 14.46 16.69
C ALA A 313 -13.63 14.75 15.49
N VAL A 314 -13.65 15.99 15.00
CA VAL A 314 -12.74 16.45 13.93
C VAL A 314 -11.86 17.55 14.46
N LEU A 315 -10.55 17.45 14.24
CA LEU A 315 -9.56 18.48 14.51
C LEU A 315 -9.09 19.10 13.19
N VAL A 316 -9.38 20.37 13.02
CA VAL A 316 -8.89 21.19 11.89
C VAL A 316 -7.77 22.09 12.41
N ASN A 317 -6.57 21.93 11.85
CA ASN A 317 -5.41 22.74 12.22
C ASN A 317 -4.79 23.38 10.99
N ILE A 318 -5.02 24.67 10.82
CA ILE A 318 -4.62 25.45 9.66
C ILE A 318 -3.59 26.51 10.05
N PHE A 319 -2.49 26.51 9.31
CA PHE A 319 -1.50 27.60 9.35
C PHE A 319 -1.62 28.42 8.05
N GLY A 320 -2.13 29.64 8.16
CA GLY A 320 -2.34 30.56 7.05
C GLY A 320 -1.04 31.30 6.69
N GLY A 321 -0.15 30.65 5.98
CA GLY A 321 0.96 31.32 5.31
C GLY A 321 0.49 31.90 3.96
N ILE A 322 0.43 31.06 2.95
CA ILE A 322 -0.11 31.37 1.62
C ILE A 322 -1.64 31.36 1.62
N VAL A 323 -2.22 30.40 2.34
CA VAL A 323 -3.69 30.27 2.47
C VAL A 323 -4.25 31.25 3.48
N ARG A 324 -5.38 31.88 3.18
CA ARG A 324 -6.08 32.77 4.08
C ARG A 324 -7.01 31.99 4.99
N CYS A 325 -6.89 32.19 6.30
CA CYS A 325 -7.70 31.49 7.30
C CYS A 325 -9.20 31.83 7.23
N ASP A 326 -9.57 33.03 6.80
CA ASP A 326 -10.96 33.43 6.61
C ASP A 326 -11.66 32.62 5.51
N LEU A 327 -10.98 32.36 4.39
CA LEU A 327 -11.52 31.52 3.31
C LEU A 327 -11.69 30.05 3.75
N ILE A 328 -10.73 29.55 4.52
CA ILE A 328 -10.85 28.20 5.09
C ILE A 328 -12.01 28.12 6.08
N ALA A 329 -12.17 29.15 6.92
CA ALA A 329 -13.28 29.21 7.87
C ALA A 329 -14.65 29.20 7.16
N GLU A 330 -14.80 29.97 6.08
CA GLU A 330 -16.01 29.95 5.22
C GLU A 330 -16.23 28.56 4.61
N GLY A 331 -15.17 27.89 4.16
CA GLY A 331 -15.21 26.52 3.64
C GLY A 331 -15.66 25.53 4.71
N ILE A 332 -15.14 25.64 5.94
CA ILE A 332 -15.53 24.81 7.08
C ILE A 332 -17.02 25.01 7.41
N VAL A 333 -17.45 26.26 7.55
CA VAL A 333 -18.86 26.59 7.85
C VAL A 333 -19.77 26.01 6.77
N GLY A 334 -19.47 26.28 5.49
CA GLY A 334 -20.27 25.74 4.39
C GLY A 334 -20.30 24.21 4.33
N ALA A 335 -19.19 23.55 4.64
CA ALA A 335 -19.13 22.08 4.68
C ALA A 335 -19.93 21.50 5.86
N VAL A 336 -19.81 22.11 7.03
CA VAL A 336 -20.54 21.67 8.24
C VAL A 336 -22.05 21.82 8.04
N GLU A 337 -22.49 22.92 7.39
CA GLU A 337 -23.91 23.13 7.04
C GLU A 337 -24.39 22.11 5.97
N GLU A 338 -23.64 21.95 4.88
CA GLU A 338 -24.00 21.07 3.75
C GLU A 338 -24.07 19.60 4.16
N VAL A 339 -23.10 19.15 4.95
CA VAL A 339 -22.98 17.73 5.37
C VAL A 339 -23.84 17.44 6.59
N GLY A 340 -24.24 18.46 7.34
CA GLY A 340 -25.00 18.30 8.58
C GLY A 340 -24.19 17.62 9.67
N VAL A 341 -22.96 18.11 9.92
CA VAL A 341 -21.99 17.50 10.82
C VAL A 341 -22.57 17.38 12.25
N LYS A 342 -22.59 16.15 12.77
CA LYS A 342 -23.12 15.85 14.12
C LYS A 342 -22.03 15.74 15.17
N VAL A 343 -20.78 15.54 14.76
CA VAL A 343 -19.64 15.42 15.69
C VAL A 343 -19.06 16.78 16.02
N PRO A 344 -18.45 16.98 17.20
CA PRO A 344 -17.75 18.21 17.54
C PRO A 344 -16.61 18.49 16.56
N VAL A 345 -16.48 19.74 16.12
CA VAL A 345 -15.38 20.20 15.26
C VAL A 345 -14.54 21.18 16.06
N VAL A 346 -13.28 20.83 16.28
CA VAL A 346 -12.30 21.72 16.91
C VAL A 346 -11.45 22.35 15.83
N VAL A 347 -11.31 23.68 15.84
CA VAL A 347 -10.60 24.41 14.80
C VAL A 347 -9.55 25.32 15.44
N ARG A 348 -8.32 25.16 14.99
CA ARG A 348 -7.23 26.08 15.27
C ARG A 348 -6.80 26.74 13.97
N LEU A 349 -6.85 28.05 13.95
CA LEU A 349 -6.38 28.89 12.83
C LEU A 349 -5.23 29.78 13.33
N GLU A 350 -4.12 29.81 12.60
CA GLU A 350 -2.97 30.65 12.88
C GLU A 350 -2.43 31.25 11.58
N GLY A 351 -1.87 32.45 11.65
CA GLY A 351 -1.27 33.15 10.51
C GLY A 351 -2.22 34.13 9.83
N ASN A 352 -2.19 34.21 8.50
CA ASN A 352 -2.87 35.23 7.72
C ASN A 352 -4.40 35.17 7.90
N ASN A 353 -5.00 36.29 8.36
CA ASN A 353 -6.44 36.42 8.64
C ASN A 353 -7.01 35.44 9.69
N ALA A 354 -6.17 34.94 10.62
CA ALA A 354 -6.62 33.98 11.63
C ALA A 354 -7.72 34.53 12.54
N GLU A 355 -7.62 35.80 12.98
CA GLU A 355 -8.64 36.46 13.80
C GLU A 355 -9.98 36.59 13.08
N LEU A 356 -9.95 36.97 11.79
CA LEU A 356 -11.13 37.05 10.95
C LEU A 356 -11.77 35.67 10.74
N GLY A 357 -10.97 34.66 10.43
CA GLY A 357 -11.43 33.27 10.33
C GLY A 357 -12.06 32.76 11.63
N SER A 358 -11.42 33.00 12.76
CA SER A 358 -11.96 32.64 14.08
C SER A 358 -13.29 33.36 14.38
N LYS A 359 -13.45 34.59 13.93
CA LYS A 359 -14.72 35.31 14.04
C LYS A 359 -15.80 34.66 13.18
N VAL A 360 -15.52 34.34 11.90
CA VAL A 360 -16.45 33.63 11.00
C VAL A 360 -16.93 32.33 11.63
N LEU A 361 -16.02 31.53 12.23
CA LEU A 361 -16.40 30.29 12.93
C LEU A 361 -17.33 30.54 14.12
N ARG A 362 -17.03 31.52 14.98
CA ARG A 362 -17.89 31.84 16.15
C ARG A 362 -19.26 32.38 15.75
N ASP A 363 -19.30 33.22 14.72
CA ASP A 363 -20.54 33.86 14.28
C ASP A 363 -21.46 32.89 13.51
N SER A 364 -20.96 31.73 13.08
CA SER A 364 -21.73 30.70 12.35
C SER A 364 -22.85 30.05 13.17
N GLY A 365 -22.77 30.10 14.50
CA GLY A 365 -23.73 29.42 15.38
C GLY A 365 -23.65 27.88 15.37
N LEU A 366 -22.65 27.30 14.68
CA LEU A 366 -22.43 25.87 14.60
C LEU A 366 -21.68 25.33 15.84
N ASN A 367 -21.72 24.02 16.06
CA ASN A 367 -20.98 23.36 17.14
C ASN A 367 -19.48 23.26 16.82
N ILE A 368 -18.83 24.43 16.74
CA ILE A 368 -17.40 24.56 16.43
C ILE A 368 -16.69 25.14 17.65
N ILE A 369 -15.63 24.47 18.08
CA ILE A 369 -14.76 24.88 19.19
C ILE A 369 -13.52 25.55 18.60
N ALA A 370 -13.38 26.87 18.74
CA ALA A 370 -12.19 27.59 18.34
C ALA A 370 -11.10 27.48 19.42
N ALA A 371 -9.93 27.01 19.04
CA ALA A 371 -8.76 26.88 19.92
C ALA A 371 -7.66 27.89 19.54
N SER A 372 -6.96 28.38 20.54
CA SER A 372 -5.91 29.41 20.39
C SER A 372 -4.51 28.81 20.17
N SER A 373 -4.30 27.56 20.59
CA SER A 373 -3.04 26.84 20.42
C SER A 373 -3.24 25.41 19.98
N LEU A 374 -2.20 24.79 19.43
CA LEU A 374 -2.24 23.39 19.00
C LEU A 374 -2.48 22.44 20.18
N THR A 375 -1.89 22.74 21.33
CA THR A 375 -2.11 21.98 22.58
C THR A 375 -3.57 22.02 22.99
N GLU A 376 -4.17 23.21 23.07
CA GLU A 376 -5.57 23.39 23.42
C GLU A 376 -6.48 22.67 22.42
N ALA A 377 -6.19 22.77 21.12
CA ALA A 377 -6.95 22.12 20.07
C ALA A 377 -6.92 20.59 20.20
N ALA A 378 -5.73 20.01 20.42
CA ALA A 378 -5.60 18.57 20.63
C ALA A 378 -6.32 18.08 21.88
N GLN A 379 -6.17 18.75 23.00
CA GLN A 379 -6.88 18.41 24.25
C GLN A 379 -8.41 18.50 24.10
N ALA A 380 -8.89 19.56 23.43
CA ALA A 380 -10.32 19.73 23.15
C ALA A 380 -10.85 18.61 22.24
N ALA A 381 -10.11 18.24 21.19
CA ALA A 381 -10.50 17.16 20.28
C ALA A 381 -10.52 15.79 20.98
N VAL A 382 -9.50 15.48 21.79
CA VAL A 382 -9.43 14.24 22.58
C VAL A 382 -10.61 14.17 23.58
N LYS A 383 -10.88 15.24 24.28
CA LYS A 383 -12.02 15.32 25.20
C LYS A 383 -13.35 15.16 24.47
N ALA A 384 -13.51 15.80 23.32
CA ALA A 384 -14.72 15.72 22.50
C ALA A 384 -14.97 14.31 21.92
N ALA A 385 -13.88 13.58 21.61
CA ALA A 385 -13.95 12.19 21.16
C ALA A 385 -14.21 11.15 22.27
N GLY A 386 -14.34 11.61 23.53
CA GLY A 386 -14.55 10.73 24.68
C GLY A 386 -13.27 10.09 25.22
N GLY A 387 -12.11 10.65 24.93
CA GLY A 387 -10.81 10.26 25.50
C GLY A 387 -10.75 10.55 27.02
N ALA A 388 -9.98 9.76 27.74
CA ALA A 388 -9.76 9.95 29.17
C ALA A 388 -9.03 11.29 29.42
N ARG A 389 -9.34 11.89 30.56
CA ARG A 389 -8.68 13.12 31.06
C ARG A 389 -7.24 12.86 31.46
#